data_249c0f0b48928b029fc7f9fdacc09b8b
#
_entry.id   249c0f0b48928b029fc7f9fdacc09b8b
#
_cell.length_a   1.000
_cell.length_b   1.000
_cell.length_c   1.000
_cell.angle_alpha   90.00
_cell.angle_beta   90.00
_cell.angle_gamma   90.00
#
_symmetry.space_group_name_H-M   'P 1'
#
loop_
_entity.id
_entity.type
_entity.pdbx_description
1 polymer ?
#
loop_
_entity_poly.entity_id
_entity_poly.type
_entity_poly.pdbx_seq_one_letter_code
_entity_poly.pdbx_strand_id
1 'polypeptide(L)'
;MAFDYEYSPSRDRGSCSTIIVGKDASATGYVLVAHNEDDYDCVIQVHKVPRIRHKPGETIRFADAKGVIPQVEETYAYQWSDFRCEGGISFADCFVNEWG
;
A
#
# COMPACT_ATOMS: atom_id res chain seq x y z
N MET A 1 -1.35 33.01 -12.72
CA MET A 1 -1.76 32.09 -13.78
C MET A 1 -2.86 31.20 -13.17
N ALA A 2 -4.12 31.45 -13.50
CA ALA A 2 -5.22 30.61 -13.04
C ALA A 2 -5.26 29.38 -13.98
N PHE A 3 -5.14 28.22 -13.42
CA PHE A 3 -5.41 26.99 -14.16
C PHE A 3 -6.93 26.80 -14.13
N ASP A 4 -7.60 27.07 -15.24
CA ASP A 4 -8.98 26.66 -15.43
C ASP A 4 -9.01 25.13 -15.54
N TYR A 5 -9.27 24.50 -14.42
CA TYR A 5 -9.49 23.08 -14.36
C TYR A 5 -10.95 22.82 -14.75
N GLU A 6 -11.21 22.59 -16.03
CA GLU A 6 -12.50 22.06 -16.44
C GLU A 6 -12.61 20.62 -15.96
N TYR A 7 -13.48 20.39 -14.98
CA TYR A 7 -13.84 19.06 -14.50
C TYR A 7 -14.38 18.22 -15.67
N SER A 8 -13.63 17.22 -16.07
CA SER A 8 -14.06 16.24 -17.05
C SER A 8 -14.12 14.86 -16.36
N PRO A 9 -15.30 14.28 -16.20
CA PRO A 9 -15.45 12.96 -15.57
C PRO A 9 -14.63 11.85 -16.23
N SER A 10 -14.21 12.04 -17.47
CA SER A 10 -13.33 11.13 -18.20
C SER A 10 -11.84 11.34 -17.91
N ARG A 11 -11.47 12.44 -17.23
CA ARG A 11 -10.08 12.77 -16.85
C ARG A 11 -9.77 12.52 -15.39
N ASP A 12 -10.77 12.34 -14.55
CA ASP A 12 -10.63 12.02 -13.12
C ASP A 12 -10.31 10.54 -12.89
N ARG A 13 -9.29 10.09 -13.57
CA ARG A 13 -8.60 8.89 -13.12
C ARG A 13 -7.53 9.37 -12.16
N GLY A 14 -7.64 8.99 -10.90
CA GLY A 14 -6.61 9.21 -9.92
C GLY A 14 -5.24 8.91 -10.51
N SER A 15 -4.24 9.65 -10.12
CA SER A 15 -2.85 9.41 -10.50
C SER A 15 -2.04 9.12 -9.26
N CYS A 16 -1.05 8.25 -9.40
CA CYS A 16 -0.15 7.90 -8.33
C CYS A 16 1.25 8.40 -8.63
N SER A 17 1.96 8.82 -7.61
CA SER A 17 3.34 9.24 -7.74
C SER A 17 4.20 8.60 -6.67
N THR A 18 5.34 8.07 -7.06
CA THR A 18 6.29 7.46 -6.13
C THR A 18 7.64 8.14 -6.25
N ILE A 19 8.24 8.48 -5.10
CA ILE A 19 9.61 8.99 -5.01
C ILE A 19 10.42 8.01 -4.18
N ILE A 20 11.55 7.59 -4.71
CA ILE A 20 12.50 6.71 -4.01
C ILE A 20 13.85 7.44 -3.95
N VAL A 21 14.37 7.57 -2.73
CA VAL A 21 15.72 8.11 -2.49
C VAL A 21 16.62 6.98 -2.02
N GLY A 22 17.61 6.64 -2.81
CA GLY A 22 18.61 5.62 -2.45
C GLY A 22 19.49 6.05 -1.28
N LYS A 23 20.08 5.09 -0.58
CA LYS A 23 20.93 5.33 0.61
C LYS A 23 22.07 6.32 0.37
N ASP A 24 22.66 6.33 -0.83
CA ASP A 24 23.79 7.18 -1.16
C ASP A 24 23.38 8.63 -1.48
N ALA A 25 22.09 8.86 -1.75
CA ALA A 25 21.50 10.18 -1.97
C ALA A 25 20.79 10.74 -0.73
N SER A 26 20.59 9.90 0.29
CA SER A 26 19.94 10.27 1.54
C SER A 26 20.95 10.83 2.54
N ALA A 27 20.64 11.94 3.19
CA ALA A 27 21.47 12.52 4.25
C ALA A 27 21.61 11.61 5.49
N THR A 28 20.69 10.67 5.67
CA THR A 28 20.66 9.73 6.80
C THR A 28 21.25 8.37 6.47
N GLY A 29 21.54 8.09 5.19
CA GLY A 29 21.97 6.78 4.72
C GLY A 29 20.85 5.73 4.66
N TYR A 30 19.59 6.12 4.93
CA TYR A 30 18.43 5.25 4.77
C TYR A 30 17.81 5.40 3.38
N VAL A 31 17.20 4.35 2.88
CA VAL A 31 16.29 4.44 1.73
C VAL A 31 15.00 5.11 2.19
N LEU A 32 14.58 6.14 1.47
CA LEU A 32 13.34 6.83 1.71
C LEU A 32 12.38 6.53 0.56
N VAL A 33 11.16 6.20 0.89
CA VAL A 33 10.07 5.98 -0.08
C VAL A 33 8.90 6.87 0.31
N ALA A 34 8.43 7.65 -0.63
CA ALA A 34 7.18 8.39 -0.52
C ALA A 34 6.26 7.96 -1.66
N HIS A 35 5.01 7.72 -1.34
CA HIS A 35 3.98 7.37 -2.30
C HIS A 35 2.79 8.29 -2.10
N ASN A 36 2.21 8.74 -3.21
CA ASN A 36 1.01 9.55 -3.25
C ASN A 36 -0.03 8.84 -4.10
N GLU A 37 -1.21 8.70 -3.55
CA GLU A 37 -2.38 8.13 -4.20
C GLU A 37 -3.42 9.24 -4.34
N ASP A 38 -3.67 9.66 -5.57
CA ASP A 38 -4.63 10.72 -5.87
C ASP A 38 -5.97 10.13 -6.26
N ASP A 39 -6.89 10.12 -5.32
CA ASP A 39 -8.29 9.80 -5.58
C ASP A 39 -9.19 10.68 -4.71
N TYR A 40 -10.34 11.10 -5.25
CA TYR A 40 -11.20 12.08 -4.60
C TYR A 40 -12.06 11.51 -3.47
N ASP A 41 -12.45 10.26 -3.59
CA ASP A 41 -13.44 9.63 -2.72
C ASP A 41 -12.85 8.57 -1.80
N CYS A 42 -11.54 8.59 -1.61
CA CYS A 42 -10.84 7.55 -0.87
C CYS A 42 -10.08 8.09 0.32
N VAL A 43 -10.00 7.27 1.36
CA VAL A 43 -9.25 7.54 2.58
C VAL A 43 -8.16 6.51 2.72
N ILE A 44 -6.96 6.97 3.01
CA ILE A 44 -5.81 6.11 3.28
C ILE A 44 -5.63 5.98 4.79
N GLN A 45 -5.47 4.75 5.25
CA GLN A 45 -5.09 4.43 6.62
C GLN A 45 -3.80 3.62 6.62
N VAL A 46 -2.89 3.96 7.51
CA VAL A 46 -1.63 3.23 7.67
C VAL A 46 -1.74 2.28 8.85
N HIS A 47 -1.40 1.04 8.62
CA HIS A 47 -1.42 -0.03 9.61
C HIS A 47 -0.01 -0.54 9.87
N LYS A 48 0.26 -0.87 11.12
CA LYS A 48 1.49 -1.51 11.54
C LYS A 48 1.18 -2.90 12.08
N VAL A 49 1.80 -3.91 11.49
CA VAL A 49 1.64 -5.31 11.86
C VAL A 49 2.95 -5.82 12.45
N PRO A 50 2.95 -6.37 13.67
CA PRO A 50 4.14 -6.97 14.25
C PRO A 50 4.50 -8.30 13.57
N ARG A 51 5.65 -8.86 13.89
CA ARG A 51 5.97 -10.25 13.51
C ARG A 51 4.92 -11.20 14.08
N ILE A 52 4.51 -12.15 13.27
CA ILE A 52 3.50 -13.15 13.64
C ILE A 52 4.07 -14.54 13.38
N ARG A 53 4.05 -15.39 14.40
CA ARG A 53 4.29 -16.83 14.25
C ARG A 53 2.98 -17.54 13.95
N HIS A 54 2.99 -18.28 12.88
CA HIS A 54 1.85 -19.03 12.37
C HIS A 54 1.90 -20.50 12.83
N LYS A 55 0.74 -21.12 12.84
CA LYS A 55 0.65 -22.54 13.22
C LYS A 55 1.14 -23.42 12.07
N PRO A 56 1.79 -24.55 12.37
CA PRO A 56 2.16 -25.52 11.34
C PRO A 56 0.93 -25.95 10.51
N GLY A 57 1.08 -25.96 9.20
CA GLY A 57 0.00 -26.36 8.28
C GLY A 57 -1.08 -25.30 8.04
N GLU A 58 -0.91 -24.09 8.56
CA GLU A 58 -1.79 -22.95 8.26
C GLU A 58 -1.71 -22.59 6.78
N THR A 59 -2.82 -22.10 6.23
CA THR A 59 -2.92 -21.70 4.83
C THR A 59 -3.56 -20.34 4.68
N ILE A 60 -3.16 -19.62 3.64
CA ILE A 60 -3.79 -18.37 3.24
C ILE A 60 -4.83 -18.68 2.17
N ARG A 61 -6.05 -18.18 2.40
CA ARG A 61 -7.16 -18.24 1.44
C ARG A 61 -7.51 -16.83 0.99
N PHE A 62 -7.68 -16.67 -0.29
CA PHE A 62 -8.13 -15.40 -0.85
C PHE A 62 -9.66 -15.35 -0.83
N ALA A 63 -10.23 -14.19 -0.43
CA ALA A 63 -11.67 -14.02 -0.27
C ALA A 63 -12.44 -14.26 -1.58
N ASP A 64 -11.88 -13.78 -2.68
CA ASP A 64 -12.55 -13.78 -4.00
C ASP A 64 -11.89 -14.74 -5.00
N ALA A 65 -11.03 -15.61 -4.55
CA ALA A 65 -10.33 -16.57 -5.40
C ALA A 65 -10.32 -17.97 -4.80
N LYS A 66 -10.30 -19.00 -5.66
CA LYS A 66 -10.21 -20.40 -5.22
C LYS A 66 -8.80 -20.82 -4.80
N GLY A 67 -7.82 -19.93 -4.97
CA GLY A 67 -6.44 -20.19 -4.63
C GLY A 67 -6.21 -20.36 -3.13
N VAL A 68 -5.37 -21.32 -2.79
CA VAL A 68 -4.88 -21.54 -1.43
C VAL A 68 -3.37 -21.69 -1.49
N ILE A 69 -2.66 -20.95 -0.66
CA ILE A 69 -1.20 -21.08 -0.55
C ILE A 69 -0.81 -21.46 0.88
N PRO A 70 0.28 -22.20 1.08
CA PRO A 70 0.75 -22.48 2.42
C PRO A 70 1.24 -21.18 3.10
N GLN A 71 0.96 -21.07 4.40
CA GLN A 71 1.49 -19.99 5.22
C GLN A 71 2.95 -20.30 5.59
N VAL A 72 3.76 -19.26 5.74
CA VAL A 72 5.11 -19.36 6.29
C VAL A 72 5.09 -19.51 7.81
N GLU A 73 6.16 -20.01 8.41
CA GLU A 73 6.23 -20.15 9.87
C GLU A 73 6.19 -18.82 10.61
N GLU A 74 6.83 -17.81 10.04
CA GLU A 74 6.87 -16.47 10.62
C GLU A 74 6.78 -15.42 9.50
N THR A 75 5.89 -14.44 9.66
CA THR A 75 5.85 -13.24 8.83
C THR A 75 6.59 -12.12 9.54
N TYR A 76 7.38 -11.37 8.80
CA TYR A 76 8.08 -10.19 9.29
C TYR A 76 7.10 -9.09 9.70
N ALA A 77 7.56 -8.19 10.57
CA ALA A 77 6.82 -6.97 10.85
C ALA A 77 6.76 -6.10 9.58
N TYR A 78 5.62 -5.49 9.34
CA TYR A 78 5.42 -4.65 8.16
C TYR A 78 4.44 -3.51 8.44
N GLN A 79 4.52 -2.51 7.61
CA GLN A 79 3.52 -1.46 7.50
C GLN A 79 2.84 -1.59 6.14
N TRP A 80 1.56 -1.27 6.11
CA TRP A 80 0.81 -1.23 4.86
C TRP A 80 -0.22 -0.12 4.90
N SER A 81 -0.59 0.38 3.75
CA SER A 81 -1.68 1.32 3.59
C SER A 81 -2.93 0.61 3.08
N ASP A 82 -4.04 0.95 3.72
CA ASP A 82 -5.38 0.52 3.36
C ASP A 82 -6.06 1.70 2.66
N PHE A 83 -6.52 1.45 1.47
CA PHE A 83 -7.18 2.43 0.62
C PHE A 83 -8.68 2.11 0.57
N ARG A 84 -9.51 3.00 1.10
CA ARG A 84 -10.95 2.81 1.23
C ARG A 84 -11.70 3.90 0.49
N CYS A 85 -12.48 3.51 -0.50
CA CYS A 85 -13.32 4.39 -1.29
C CYS A 85 -14.78 4.34 -0.85
N GLU A 86 -15.51 5.41 -1.04
CA GLU A 86 -16.93 5.54 -0.66
C GLU A 86 -17.81 4.46 -1.30
N GLY A 87 -17.47 4.01 -2.50
CA GLY A 87 -18.14 2.90 -3.19
C GLY A 87 -17.93 1.50 -2.59
N GLY A 88 -17.26 1.39 -1.43
CA GLY A 88 -16.99 0.13 -0.76
C GLY A 88 -15.82 -0.67 -1.32
N ILE A 89 -15.10 -0.14 -2.29
CA ILE A 89 -13.85 -0.72 -2.79
C ILE A 89 -12.77 -0.47 -1.75
N SER A 90 -12.10 -1.53 -1.33
CA SER A 90 -10.97 -1.46 -0.40
C SER A 90 -9.86 -2.37 -0.88
N PHE A 91 -8.63 -1.87 -0.87
CA PHE A 91 -7.46 -2.65 -1.25
C PHE A 91 -6.21 -2.17 -0.48
N ALA A 92 -5.22 -3.03 -0.43
CA ALA A 92 -3.91 -2.65 0.09
C ALA A 92 -3.09 -2.02 -1.02
N ASP A 93 -2.55 -0.85 -0.75
CA ASP A 93 -1.85 -0.04 -1.73
C ASP A 93 -0.33 -0.21 -1.64
N CYS A 94 0.26 0.08 -0.49
CA CYS A 94 1.69 0.00 -0.27
C CYS A 94 2.07 -0.92 0.88
N PHE A 95 3.21 -1.58 0.74
CA PHE A 95 3.78 -2.43 1.79
C PHE A 95 5.26 -2.13 1.96
N VAL A 96 5.70 -2.06 3.20
CA VAL A 96 7.11 -2.02 3.58
C VAL A 96 7.32 -2.94 4.78
N ASN A 97 8.24 -3.88 4.67
CA ASN A 97 8.59 -4.73 5.81
C ASN A 97 9.79 -4.15 6.58
N GLU A 98 10.15 -4.80 7.68
CA GLU A 98 11.25 -4.36 8.56
C GLU A 98 12.65 -4.43 7.92
N TRP A 99 12.75 -4.98 6.73
CA TRP A 99 14.00 -5.07 5.97
C TRP A 99 14.10 -4.02 4.85
N GLY A 100 13.02 -3.27 4.56
CA GLY A 100 12.93 -2.21 3.57
C GLY A 100 12.51 -2.65 2.18
#